data_5fbb09a0d51defd95e84941d73f20f15
#
_entry.id   5fbb09a0d51defd95e84941d73f20f15
#
_cell.length_a   1.000
_cell.length_b   1.000
_cell.length_c   1.000
_cell.angle_alpha   90.00
_cell.angle_beta   90.00
_cell.angle_gamma   90.00
#
_symmetry.space_group_name_H-M   'P 1'
#
loop_
_entity.id
_entity.type
_entity.pdbx_description
1 polymer ?
#
loop_
_entity_poly.entity_id
_entity_poly.type
_entity_poly.pdbx_seq_one_letter_code
_entity_poly.pdbx_strand_id
1 'polypeptide(L)'
;MRDPLNDSYIVFLKKSGIGSFLQEKPRDFYIPDSKKMNSLTLKIGNISSVDELEFFIKQSNICDLKNHAKHTVIGDGNTQADIMLIGEAPGAEEDKIGKPFVGAAGQLLNKMLSAIKLDRNKVYINNVIPWRPQNNRTPSNEEILQCLPFLQKHIELIKPKLIVLLGAVAAKSVLSTPLSISKLRGRWHTYKSLYFNEYIQCIATYHPAFLLRSPNYKKQSWEDLQMLQQKIGDENL
;
A
#
# COMPACT_ATOMS: atom_id res chain seq x y z
N MET A 1 -18.96 -28.60 -12.42
CA MET A 1 -17.94 -29.65 -12.14
C MET A 1 -17.12 -29.18 -10.95
N ARG A 2 -17.06 -29.94 -9.85
CA ARG A 2 -16.19 -29.64 -8.70
C ARG A 2 -14.77 -30.07 -9.04
N ASP A 3 -13.80 -29.23 -8.77
CA ASP A 3 -12.38 -29.50 -9.03
C ASP A 3 -11.87 -30.56 -8.03
N PRO A 4 -11.43 -31.75 -8.47
CA PRO A 4 -10.98 -32.83 -7.59
C PRO A 4 -9.70 -32.49 -6.78
N LEU A 5 -8.92 -31.48 -7.17
CA LEU A 5 -7.77 -30.97 -6.42
C LEU A 5 -8.17 -30.26 -5.12
N ASN A 6 -9.38 -29.68 -5.07
CA ASN A 6 -9.87 -28.97 -3.91
C ASN A 6 -10.27 -29.95 -2.78
N ASP A 7 -10.83 -31.11 -3.12
CA ASP A 7 -11.26 -32.09 -2.12
C ASP A 7 -10.08 -32.77 -1.41
N SER A 8 -9.00 -33.07 -2.12
CA SER A 8 -7.78 -33.67 -1.53
C SER A 8 -7.06 -32.71 -0.59
N TYR A 9 -7.02 -31.41 -0.91
CA TYR A 9 -6.44 -30.38 -0.06
C TYR A 9 -7.26 -30.15 1.22
N ILE A 10 -8.58 -30.16 1.14
CA ILE A 10 -9.50 -30.07 2.27
C ILE A 10 -9.34 -31.27 3.22
N VAL A 11 -9.18 -32.48 2.67
CA VAL A 11 -8.93 -33.70 3.46
C VAL A 11 -7.58 -33.62 4.18
N PHE A 12 -6.54 -33.11 3.53
CA PHE A 12 -5.22 -32.88 4.13
C PHE A 12 -5.32 -31.89 5.31
N LEU A 13 -6.00 -30.75 5.15
CA LEU A 13 -6.17 -29.74 6.21
C LEU A 13 -6.92 -30.32 7.43
N LYS A 14 -7.99 -31.09 7.20
CA LYS A 14 -8.72 -31.78 8.28
C LYS A 14 -7.84 -32.77 9.05
N LYS A 15 -7.03 -33.55 8.36
CA LYS A 15 -6.08 -34.50 8.98
C LYS A 15 -4.96 -33.81 9.75
N SER A 16 -4.61 -32.57 9.37
CA SER A 16 -3.61 -31.73 10.05
C SER A 16 -4.19 -30.94 11.25
N GLY A 17 -5.40 -31.24 11.71
CA GLY A 17 -6.03 -30.58 12.87
C GLY A 17 -6.57 -29.16 12.61
N ILE A 18 -6.66 -28.74 11.34
CA ILE A 18 -7.14 -27.41 10.93
C ILE A 18 -8.63 -27.45 10.58
N GLY A 19 -9.42 -28.15 11.39
CA GLY A 19 -10.86 -28.38 11.12
C GLY A 19 -11.78 -27.19 11.37
N SER A 20 -11.37 -26.21 12.18
CA SER A 20 -12.22 -25.08 12.56
C SER A 20 -12.19 -23.89 11.58
N PHE A 21 -11.37 -23.96 10.52
CA PHE A 21 -11.21 -22.87 9.54
C PHE A 21 -11.93 -23.12 8.20
N LEU A 22 -12.54 -24.28 8.03
CA LEU A 22 -13.24 -24.66 6.81
C LEU A 22 -14.74 -24.38 6.94
N GLN A 23 -15.17 -23.17 6.58
CA GLN A 23 -16.57 -22.91 6.24
C GLN A 23 -16.80 -23.31 4.78
N GLU A 24 -18.05 -23.72 4.43
CA GLU A 24 -18.44 -24.14 3.06
C GLU A 24 -18.25 -23.07 1.98
N LYS A 25 -18.00 -21.83 2.37
CA LYS A 25 -17.56 -20.75 1.49
C LYS A 25 -16.16 -20.33 1.91
N PRO A 26 -15.23 -20.06 0.97
CA PRO A 26 -13.94 -19.46 1.29
C PRO A 26 -14.20 -18.21 2.14
N ARG A 27 -13.61 -18.13 3.33
CA ARG A 27 -13.51 -16.84 4.01
C ARG A 27 -12.63 -15.99 3.13
N ASP A 28 -13.25 -15.05 2.45
CA ASP A 28 -12.51 -13.95 1.88
C ASP A 28 -12.00 -13.15 3.08
N PHE A 29 -10.75 -13.38 3.46
CA PHE A 29 -10.10 -12.70 4.59
C PHE A 29 -10.01 -11.18 4.38
N TYR A 30 -10.54 -10.68 3.28
CA TYR A 30 -10.49 -9.30 2.83
C TYR A 30 -11.86 -8.64 2.62
N ILE A 31 -12.98 -9.25 3.05
CA ILE A 31 -14.29 -8.58 2.97
C ILE A 31 -14.77 -8.23 4.41
N PRO A 32 -14.60 -6.97 4.83
CA PRO A 32 -15.35 -6.42 5.96
C PRO A 32 -16.85 -6.44 5.65
N ASP A 33 -17.68 -6.38 6.70
CA ASP A 33 -19.15 -6.39 6.66
C ASP A 33 -19.71 -5.76 5.35
N SER A 34 -20.21 -6.61 4.47
CA SER A 34 -20.49 -6.31 3.06
C SER A 34 -21.44 -5.11 2.85
N LYS A 35 -22.29 -4.81 3.83
CA LYS A 35 -23.23 -3.69 3.75
C LYS A 35 -22.56 -2.32 3.96
N LYS A 36 -21.64 -2.20 4.93
CA LYS A 36 -20.93 -0.93 5.18
C LYS A 36 -19.91 -0.63 4.08
N MET A 37 -19.22 -1.65 3.58
CA MET A 37 -18.25 -1.51 2.52
C MET A 37 -18.89 -1.21 1.16
N ASN A 38 -20.02 -1.81 0.82
CA ASN A 38 -20.74 -1.48 -0.41
C ASN A 38 -21.16 0.00 -0.45
N SER A 39 -21.60 0.58 0.67
CA SER A 39 -21.97 1.99 0.73
C SER A 39 -20.75 2.93 0.59
N LEU A 40 -19.62 2.58 1.17
CA LEU A 40 -18.38 3.35 1.06
C LEU A 40 -17.80 3.27 -0.34
N THR A 41 -17.70 2.06 -0.90
CA THR A 41 -17.17 1.82 -2.24
C THR A 41 -18.00 2.55 -3.30
N LEU A 42 -19.33 2.57 -3.16
CA LEU A 42 -20.22 3.33 -4.04
C LEU A 42 -19.99 4.86 -3.93
N LYS A 43 -19.81 5.39 -2.72
CA LYS A 43 -19.52 6.81 -2.51
C LYS A 43 -18.17 7.21 -3.10
N ILE A 44 -17.13 6.39 -2.84
CA ILE A 44 -15.78 6.61 -3.35
C ILE A 44 -15.75 6.45 -4.89
N GLY A 45 -16.52 5.53 -5.45
CA GLY A 45 -16.58 5.29 -6.88
C GLY A 45 -16.93 6.53 -7.73
N ASN A 46 -17.76 7.42 -7.20
CA ASN A 46 -18.18 8.64 -7.88
C ASN A 46 -17.17 9.80 -7.80
N ILE A 47 -16.09 9.67 -7.01
CA ILE A 47 -15.06 10.69 -6.87
C ILE A 47 -14.22 10.73 -8.15
N SER A 48 -13.98 11.91 -8.68
CA SER A 48 -13.36 12.13 -9.99
C SER A 48 -12.00 12.84 -9.93
N SER A 49 -11.62 13.39 -8.76
CA SER A 49 -10.34 14.09 -8.57
C SER A 49 -9.67 13.74 -7.25
N VAL A 50 -8.35 13.99 -7.18
CA VAL A 50 -7.57 13.80 -5.94
C VAL A 50 -8.09 14.74 -4.86
N ASP A 51 -8.42 15.99 -5.19
CA ASP A 51 -8.92 16.98 -4.22
C ASP A 51 -10.28 16.57 -3.61
N GLU A 52 -11.19 16.03 -4.42
CA GLU A 52 -12.45 15.45 -3.93
C GLU A 52 -12.21 14.26 -3.00
N LEU A 53 -11.27 13.39 -3.36
CA LEU A 53 -10.92 12.25 -2.53
C LEU A 53 -10.29 12.70 -1.21
N GLU A 54 -9.40 13.68 -1.24
CA GLU A 54 -8.82 14.28 -0.03
C GLU A 54 -9.89 14.86 0.88
N PHE A 55 -10.81 15.65 0.33
CA PHE A 55 -11.92 16.20 1.08
C PHE A 55 -12.77 15.09 1.71
N PHE A 56 -13.10 14.05 0.94
CA PHE A 56 -13.88 12.91 1.42
C PHE A 56 -13.17 12.18 2.57
N ILE A 57 -11.87 11.91 2.45
CA ILE A 57 -11.07 11.23 3.50
C ILE A 57 -11.06 12.10 4.77
N LYS A 58 -10.85 13.42 4.65
CA LYS A 58 -10.87 14.36 5.79
C LYS A 58 -12.22 14.37 6.54
N GLN A 59 -13.32 14.15 5.85
CA GLN A 59 -14.67 14.06 6.45
C GLN A 59 -15.04 12.66 6.95
N SER A 60 -14.34 11.63 6.49
CA SER A 60 -14.65 10.23 6.80
C SER A 60 -14.35 9.90 8.28
N ASN A 61 -15.24 9.15 8.91
CA ASN A 61 -15.08 8.59 10.26
C ASN A 61 -15.05 7.05 10.23
N ILE A 62 -14.48 6.48 9.16
CA ILE A 62 -14.49 5.02 8.96
C ILE A 62 -13.46 4.29 9.82
N CYS A 63 -12.40 4.98 10.24
CA CYS A 63 -11.30 4.42 11.01
C CYS A 63 -11.02 5.28 12.25
N ASP A 64 -10.98 4.63 13.43
CA ASP A 64 -10.78 5.29 14.72
C ASP A 64 -9.41 5.97 14.86
N LEU A 65 -8.43 5.61 14.03
CA LEU A 65 -7.13 6.28 13.99
C LEU A 65 -7.26 7.79 13.76
N LYS A 66 -8.28 8.22 13.04
CA LYS A 66 -8.56 9.64 12.81
C LYS A 66 -8.75 10.42 14.11
N ASN A 67 -9.39 9.82 15.12
CA ASN A 67 -9.70 10.48 16.39
C ASN A 67 -8.44 10.78 17.21
N HIS A 68 -7.32 10.14 16.91
CA HIS A 68 -6.05 10.27 17.62
C HIS A 68 -4.96 10.99 16.82
N ALA A 69 -5.14 11.11 15.51
CA ALA A 69 -4.23 11.83 14.63
C ALA A 69 -4.47 13.34 14.68
N LYS A 70 -3.40 14.14 14.57
CA LYS A 70 -3.49 15.59 14.47
C LYS A 70 -3.92 16.03 13.08
N HIS A 71 -3.39 15.36 12.06
CA HIS A 71 -3.69 15.63 10.66
C HIS A 71 -4.05 14.35 9.90
N THR A 72 -4.87 14.52 8.88
CA THR A 72 -5.02 13.52 7.81
C THR A 72 -3.87 13.71 6.82
N VAL A 73 -2.98 12.73 6.73
CA VAL A 73 -1.83 12.74 5.83
C VAL A 73 -2.20 11.95 4.58
N ILE A 74 -2.48 12.64 3.49
CA ILE A 74 -3.02 12.01 2.29
C ILE A 74 -1.90 11.69 1.31
N GLY A 75 -1.48 12.65 0.53
CA GLY A 75 -0.43 12.45 -0.46
C GLY A 75 0.43 13.69 -0.62
N ASP A 76 1.55 13.55 -1.34
CA ASP A 76 2.44 14.65 -1.69
C ASP A 76 3.17 14.32 -3.00
N GLY A 77 3.45 15.35 -3.78
CA GLY A 77 4.16 15.22 -5.06
C GLY A 77 3.27 15.54 -6.25
N ASN A 78 3.62 14.98 -7.41
CA ASN A 78 2.94 15.26 -8.67
C ASN A 78 1.75 14.31 -8.89
N THR A 79 0.54 14.84 -8.95
CA THR A 79 -0.69 14.07 -9.23
C THR A 79 -0.77 13.51 -10.66
N GLN A 80 0.15 13.90 -11.53
CA GLN A 80 0.29 13.36 -12.90
C GLN A 80 1.55 12.47 -13.02
N ALA A 81 2.10 11.99 -11.91
CA ALA A 81 3.32 11.20 -11.92
C ALA A 81 3.08 9.79 -12.46
N ASP A 82 3.98 9.32 -13.30
CA ASP A 82 4.02 7.93 -13.76
C ASP A 82 4.45 6.94 -12.65
N ILE A 83 5.03 7.44 -11.55
CA ILE A 83 5.56 6.61 -10.47
C ILE A 83 4.89 7.00 -9.16
N MET A 84 4.26 6.01 -8.50
CA MET A 84 3.63 6.17 -7.18
C MET A 84 4.39 5.36 -6.13
N LEU A 85 4.74 6.03 -5.02
CA LEU A 85 5.35 5.37 -3.86
C LEU A 85 4.31 5.21 -2.77
N ILE A 86 4.21 4.02 -2.19
CA ILE A 86 3.22 3.69 -1.16
C ILE A 86 3.94 3.18 0.08
N GLY A 87 3.80 3.90 1.19
CA GLY A 87 4.28 3.51 2.51
C GLY A 87 3.20 2.88 3.39
N GLU A 88 3.49 2.73 4.67
CA GLU A 88 2.61 2.10 5.66
C GLU A 88 1.59 3.09 6.21
N ALA A 89 2.05 4.07 6.98
CA ALA A 89 1.25 5.06 7.70
C ALA A 89 2.12 6.26 8.08
N PRO A 90 1.52 7.42 8.45
CA PRO A 90 2.26 8.57 8.95
C PRO A 90 2.98 8.28 10.27
N GLY A 91 4.18 8.82 10.43
CA GLY A 91 4.88 8.93 11.70
C GLY A 91 4.54 10.24 12.43
N ALA A 92 5.29 10.53 13.50
CA ALA A 92 5.04 11.70 14.34
C ALA A 92 5.24 13.03 13.61
N GLU A 93 6.27 13.15 12.78
CA GLU A 93 6.54 14.39 12.04
C GLU A 93 5.54 14.57 10.89
N GLU A 94 5.15 13.48 10.23
CA GLU A 94 4.12 13.48 9.19
C GLU A 94 2.76 13.91 9.76
N ASP A 95 2.39 13.37 10.92
CA ASP A 95 1.15 13.74 11.63
C ASP A 95 1.15 15.20 12.08
N LYS A 96 2.32 15.75 12.43
CA LYS A 96 2.49 17.15 12.84
C LYS A 96 2.39 18.12 11.66
N ILE A 97 2.93 17.74 10.50
CA ILE A 97 3.04 18.62 9.32
C ILE A 97 1.88 18.40 8.34
N GLY A 98 1.25 17.22 8.35
CA GLY A 98 0.18 16.86 7.42
C GLY A 98 0.67 16.34 6.05
N LYS A 99 1.96 16.01 5.89
CA LYS A 99 2.55 15.52 4.65
C LYS A 99 3.27 14.18 4.85
N PRO A 100 3.22 13.24 3.88
CA PRO A 100 3.89 11.95 3.99
C PRO A 100 5.41 12.08 3.85
N PHE A 101 6.15 11.25 4.57
CA PHE A 101 7.61 11.12 4.44
C PHE A 101 8.38 12.44 4.60
N VAL A 102 8.13 13.19 5.66
CA VAL A 102 8.84 14.43 6.01
C VAL A 102 9.88 14.26 7.13
N GLY A 103 9.72 13.24 7.98
CA GLY A 103 10.65 12.89 9.05
C GLY A 103 11.94 12.20 8.54
N ALA A 104 12.71 11.60 9.46
CA ALA A 104 13.99 10.97 9.15
C ALA A 104 13.89 9.88 8.06
N ALA A 105 12.81 9.09 8.07
CA ALA A 105 12.53 8.09 7.02
C ALA A 105 12.30 8.76 5.66
N GLY A 106 11.60 9.89 5.63
CA GLY A 106 11.37 10.68 4.43
C GLY A 106 12.64 11.31 3.88
N GLN A 107 13.52 11.81 4.75
CA GLN A 107 14.84 12.32 4.33
C GLN A 107 15.70 11.22 3.68
N LEU A 108 15.65 10.00 4.22
CA LEU A 108 16.30 8.87 3.56
C LEU A 108 15.65 8.55 2.21
N LEU A 109 14.31 8.55 2.13
CA LEU A 109 13.59 8.33 0.88
C LEU A 109 14.00 9.35 -0.19
N ASN A 110 14.10 10.64 0.17
CA ASN A 110 14.56 11.67 -0.77
C ASN A 110 15.97 11.37 -1.32
N LYS A 111 16.90 10.89 -0.46
CA LYS A 111 18.23 10.45 -0.90
C LYS A 111 18.18 9.22 -1.79
N MET A 112 17.31 8.26 -1.49
CA MET A 112 17.10 7.06 -2.32
C MET A 112 16.58 7.44 -3.72
N LEU A 113 15.60 8.34 -3.81
CA LEU A 113 15.07 8.86 -5.07
C LEU A 113 16.17 9.61 -5.85
N SER A 114 16.88 10.52 -5.20
CA SER A 114 17.96 11.28 -5.83
C SER A 114 19.07 10.39 -6.43
N ALA A 115 19.38 9.26 -5.77
CA ALA A 115 20.38 8.30 -6.27
C ALA A 115 20.00 7.66 -7.62
N ILE A 116 18.70 7.63 -7.96
CA ILE A 116 18.17 7.15 -9.25
C ILE A 116 17.61 8.29 -10.13
N LYS A 117 18.04 9.54 -9.87
CA LYS A 117 17.68 10.76 -10.62
C LYS A 117 16.20 11.13 -10.56
N LEU A 118 15.50 10.69 -9.52
CA LEU A 118 14.15 11.12 -9.18
C LEU A 118 14.17 12.13 -8.02
N ASP A 119 13.09 12.90 -7.91
CA ASP A 119 12.77 13.76 -6.79
C ASP A 119 11.25 13.73 -6.51
N ARG A 120 10.79 14.44 -5.47
CA ARG A 120 9.37 14.45 -5.08
C ARG A 120 8.45 15.04 -6.14
N ASN A 121 8.95 15.89 -7.04
CA ASN A 121 8.14 16.49 -8.11
C ASN A 121 7.89 15.52 -9.28
N LYS A 122 8.68 14.45 -9.37
CA LYS A 122 8.57 13.41 -10.40
C LYS A 122 7.76 12.20 -9.96
N VAL A 123 7.35 12.14 -8.70
CA VAL A 123 6.63 11.01 -8.13
C VAL A 123 5.41 11.48 -7.34
N TYR A 124 4.48 10.57 -7.06
CA TYR A 124 3.43 10.77 -6.08
C TYR A 124 3.65 9.84 -4.90
N ILE A 125 3.60 10.38 -3.67
CA ILE A 125 3.91 9.64 -2.44
C ILE A 125 2.66 9.57 -1.57
N ASN A 126 2.27 8.36 -1.15
CA ASN A 126 1.13 8.12 -0.29
C ASN A 126 1.43 7.00 0.73
N ASN A 127 0.50 6.72 1.61
CA ASN A 127 0.51 5.60 2.55
C ASN A 127 -0.78 4.75 2.43
N VAL A 128 -0.72 3.51 2.92
CA VAL A 128 -1.91 2.66 3.06
C VAL A 128 -2.92 3.28 4.03
N ILE A 129 -2.42 3.86 5.12
CA ILE A 129 -3.20 4.50 6.18
C ILE A 129 -2.96 6.01 6.14
N PRO A 130 -4.01 6.86 6.09
CA PRO A 130 -3.87 8.32 6.09
C PRO A 130 -3.76 8.94 7.48
N TRP A 131 -3.85 8.17 8.56
CA TRP A 131 -3.79 8.63 9.95
C TRP A 131 -2.72 7.91 10.73
N ARG A 132 -2.05 8.63 11.63
CA ARG A 132 -0.98 8.07 12.45
C ARG A 132 -1.53 7.08 13.48
N PRO A 133 -1.06 5.82 13.52
CA PRO A 133 -1.35 4.92 14.63
C PRO A 133 -0.67 5.41 15.92
N GLN A 134 -1.35 5.23 17.06
CA GLN A 134 -0.81 5.62 18.38
C GLN A 134 0.58 5.01 18.60
N ASN A 135 1.51 5.81 19.11
CA ASN A 135 2.90 5.41 19.39
C ASN A 135 3.64 4.82 18.17
N ASN A 136 3.22 5.16 16.95
CA ASN A 136 3.76 4.61 15.70
C ASN A 136 3.73 3.07 15.66
N ARG A 137 2.73 2.43 16.29
CA ARG A 137 2.56 0.98 16.15
C ARG A 137 2.20 0.61 14.71
N THR A 138 2.44 -0.61 14.33
CA THR A 138 1.93 -1.14 13.08
C THR A 138 0.40 -1.11 13.07
N PRO A 139 -0.24 -0.67 11.97
CA PRO A 139 -1.68 -0.71 11.83
C PRO A 139 -2.23 -2.14 11.95
N SER A 140 -3.43 -2.29 12.52
CA SER A 140 -4.13 -3.57 12.54
C SER A 140 -4.66 -3.93 11.14
N ASN A 141 -4.95 -5.21 10.92
CA ASN A 141 -5.56 -5.64 9.66
C ASN A 141 -6.92 -4.95 9.41
N GLU A 142 -7.70 -4.70 10.46
CA GLU A 142 -8.97 -4.01 10.36
C GLU A 142 -8.79 -2.55 9.92
N GLU A 143 -7.84 -1.83 10.52
CA GLU A 143 -7.50 -0.45 10.12
C GLU A 143 -7.03 -0.38 8.67
N ILE A 144 -6.20 -1.35 8.25
CA ILE A 144 -5.77 -1.46 6.85
C ILE A 144 -6.98 -1.67 5.93
N LEU A 145 -7.86 -2.60 6.23
CA LEU A 145 -9.05 -2.89 5.42
C LEU A 145 -10.00 -1.70 5.31
N GLN A 146 -10.18 -0.95 6.40
CA GLN A 146 -11.00 0.26 6.41
C GLN A 146 -10.43 1.36 5.52
N CYS A 147 -9.09 1.49 5.44
CA CYS A 147 -8.41 2.54 4.67
C CYS A 147 -8.07 2.14 3.23
N LEU A 148 -8.01 0.84 2.93
CA LEU A 148 -7.60 0.33 1.61
C LEU A 148 -8.42 0.90 0.44
N PRO A 149 -9.77 1.10 0.55
CA PRO A 149 -10.55 1.72 -0.53
C PRO A 149 -10.07 3.12 -0.91
N PHE A 150 -9.56 3.91 0.05
CA PHE A 150 -9.00 5.23 -0.24
C PHE A 150 -7.72 5.14 -1.07
N LEU A 151 -6.82 4.22 -0.71
CA LEU A 151 -5.60 3.98 -1.47
C LEU A 151 -5.91 3.49 -2.89
N GLN A 152 -6.84 2.54 -3.02
CA GLN A 152 -7.25 2.02 -4.33
C GLN A 152 -7.80 3.13 -5.24
N LYS A 153 -8.60 4.06 -4.67
CA LYS A 153 -9.10 5.21 -5.41
C LYS A 153 -7.98 6.21 -5.76
N HIS A 154 -6.99 6.41 -4.89
CA HIS A 154 -5.80 7.20 -5.23
C HIS A 154 -5.07 6.62 -6.43
N ILE A 155 -4.83 5.31 -6.43
CA ILE A 155 -4.17 4.63 -7.56
C ILE A 155 -4.99 4.81 -8.85
N GLU A 156 -6.32 4.73 -8.77
CA GLU A 156 -7.21 4.98 -9.90
C GLU A 156 -7.11 6.41 -10.44
N LEU A 157 -7.06 7.40 -9.55
CA LEU A 157 -7.04 8.82 -9.94
C LEU A 157 -5.67 9.26 -10.48
N ILE A 158 -4.59 8.78 -9.85
CA ILE A 158 -3.21 9.06 -10.28
C ILE A 158 -2.86 8.29 -11.56
N LYS A 159 -3.35 7.04 -11.73
CA LYS A 159 -3.05 6.14 -12.86
C LYS A 159 -1.55 5.97 -13.11
N PRO A 160 -0.75 5.63 -12.07
CA PRO A 160 0.67 5.49 -12.25
C PRO A 160 0.98 4.28 -13.15
N LYS A 161 2.08 4.34 -13.91
CA LYS A 161 2.61 3.22 -14.69
C LYS A 161 3.40 2.25 -13.81
N LEU A 162 4.06 2.76 -12.77
CA LEU A 162 4.86 1.98 -11.83
C LEU A 162 4.46 2.30 -10.38
N ILE A 163 4.40 1.27 -9.53
CA ILE A 163 4.19 1.41 -8.08
C ILE A 163 5.40 0.88 -7.33
N VAL A 164 5.91 1.67 -6.38
CA VAL A 164 6.98 1.29 -5.46
C VAL A 164 6.38 1.08 -4.07
N LEU A 165 6.46 -0.14 -3.56
CA LEU A 165 5.89 -0.56 -2.28
C LEU A 165 6.98 -0.50 -1.19
N LEU A 166 6.87 0.45 -0.28
CA LEU A 166 7.85 0.73 0.77
C LEU A 166 7.50 -0.06 2.04
N GLY A 167 8.09 -1.25 2.18
CA GLY A 167 7.95 -2.09 3.36
C GLY A 167 6.86 -3.14 3.28
N ALA A 168 6.76 -3.94 4.36
CA ALA A 168 5.91 -5.14 4.39
C ALA A 168 4.42 -4.82 4.35
N VAL A 169 3.97 -3.77 5.07
CA VAL A 169 2.54 -3.43 5.14
C VAL A 169 2.05 -2.98 3.77
N ALA A 170 2.74 -2.04 3.13
CA ALA A 170 2.39 -1.59 1.78
C ALA A 170 2.38 -2.75 0.77
N ALA A 171 3.43 -3.58 0.77
CA ALA A 171 3.55 -4.71 -0.15
C ALA A 171 2.43 -5.73 0.04
N LYS A 172 2.13 -6.12 1.29
CA LYS A 172 1.05 -7.08 1.59
C LYS A 172 -0.33 -6.54 1.24
N SER A 173 -0.59 -5.27 1.57
CA SER A 173 -1.90 -4.64 1.33
C SER A 173 -2.21 -4.48 -0.16
N VAL A 174 -1.23 -3.98 -0.94
CA VAL A 174 -1.43 -3.74 -2.38
C VAL A 174 -1.43 -5.03 -3.17
N LEU A 175 -0.51 -5.95 -2.87
CA LEU A 175 -0.39 -7.24 -3.60
C LEU A 175 -1.30 -8.34 -3.05
N SER A 176 -2.08 -8.06 -2.00
CA SER A 176 -2.99 -9.03 -1.35
C SER A 176 -2.30 -10.37 -1.05
N THR A 177 -1.10 -10.33 -0.43
CA THR A 177 -0.27 -11.51 -0.19
C THR A 177 0.19 -11.62 1.26
N PRO A 178 0.28 -12.83 1.84
CA PRO A 178 0.84 -13.04 3.18
C PRO A 178 2.37 -13.07 3.20
N LEU A 179 3.04 -13.04 2.05
CA LEU A 179 4.48 -13.19 1.95
C LEU A 179 5.25 -12.09 2.67
N SER A 180 6.42 -12.42 3.21
CA SER A 180 7.32 -11.45 3.85
C SER A 180 7.97 -10.53 2.82
N ILE A 181 8.39 -9.34 3.25
CA ILE A 181 9.07 -8.37 2.38
C ILE A 181 10.35 -8.95 1.75
N SER A 182 11.07 -9.81 2.45
CA SER A 182 12.27 -10.47 1.95
C SER A 182 11.97 -11.44 0.78
N LYS A 183 10.74 -11.95 0.69
CA LYS A 183 10.29 -12.77 -0.43
C LYS A 183 9.66 -11.96 -1.56
N LEU A 184 9.20 -10.74 -1.28
CA LEU A 184 8.55 -9.86 -2.25
C LEU A 184 9.53 -8.92 -2.95
N ARG A 185 10.60 -8.46 -2.27
CA ARG A 185 11.60 -7.59 -2.88
C ARG A 185 12.43 -8.29 -3.98
N GLY A 186 13.14 -7.51 -4.78
CA GLY A 186 14.08 -8.03 -5.79
C GLY A 186 13.40 -8.67 -7.00
N ARG A 187 12.14 -8.40 -7.25
CA ARG A 187 11.38 -8.84 -8.43
C ARG A 187 10.19 -7.95 -8.69
N TRP A 188 9.71 -7.96 -9.91
CA TRP A 188 8.48 -7.30 -10.32
C TRP A 188 7.26 -8.11 -9.94
N HIS A 189 6.19 -7.41 -9.58
CA HIS A 189 4.85 -7.91 -9.30
C HIS A 189 3.85 -7.13 -10.12
N THR A 190 2.61 -7.60 -10.15
CA THR A 190 1.53 -6.95 -10.87
C THR A 190 0.39 -6.62 -9.91
N TYR A 191 -0.02 -5.37 -9.89
CA TYR A 191 -1.25 -4.93 -9.23
C TYR A 191 -2.37 -4.89 -10.25
N LYS A 192 -3.51 -5.51 -9.92
CA LYS A 192 -4.74 -5.39 -10.70
C LYS A 192 -5.64 -4.37 -10.04
N SER A 193 -5.96 -3.30 -10.74
CA SER A 193 -6.90 -2.31 -10.25
C SER A 193 -8.31 -2.90 -10.15
N LEU A 194 -9.10 -2.41 -9.17
CA LEU A 194 -10.52 -2.73 -9.04
C LEU A 194 -11.40 -1.80 -9.90
N TYR A 195 -10.88 -0.64 -10.27
CA TYR A 195 -11.66 0.45 -10.90
C TYR A 195 -11.38 0.60 -12.38
N PHE A 196 -10.25 0.12 -12.89
CA PHE A 196 -9.92 0.12 -14.30
C PHE A 196 -9.27 -1.22 -14.70
N ASN A 197 -9.49 -1.63 -15.95
CA ASN A 197 -9.06 -2.96 -16.40
C ASN A 197 -7.60 -2.97 -16.87
N GLU A 198 -6.69 -2.41 -16.05
CA GLU A 198 -5.27 -2.36 -16.33
C GLU A 198 -4.45 -3.02 -15.24
N TYR A 199 -3.28 -3.48 -15.61
CA TYR A 199 -2.29 -4.05 -14.70
C TYR A 199 -1.13 -3.08 -14.55
N ILE A 200 -0.78 -2.76 -13.31
CA ILE A 200 0.32 -1.86 -12.98
C ILE A 200 1.48 -2.69 -12.45
N GLN A 201 2.69 -2.45 -12.97
CA GLN A 201 3.90 -3.08 -12.47
C GLN A 201 4.29 -2.52 -11.11
N CYS A 202 4.60 -3.42 -10.17
CA CYS A 202 4.96 -3.06 -8.80
C CYS A 202 6.32 -3.64 -8.43
N ILE A 203 7.14 -2.86 -7.73
CA ILE A 203 8.35 -3.34 -7.08
C ILE A 203 8.26 -3.08 -5.58
N ALA A 204 8.64 -4.08 -4.78
CA ALA A 204 8.69 -3.94 -3.33
C ALA A 204 10.15 -3.75 -2.86
N THR A 205 10.34 -2.88 -1.87
CA THR A 205 11.63 -2.69 -1.20
C THR A 205 11.45 -2.50 0.30
N TYR A 206 12.54 -2.48 1.06
CA TYR A 206 12.46 -2.21 2.50
C TYR A 206 12.01 -0.78 2.78
N HIS A 207 11.23 -0.62 3.85
CA HIS A 207 10.79 0.71 4.30
C HIS A 207 11.99 1.56 4.76
N PRO A 208 12.08 2.85 4.42
CA PRO A 208 13.20 3.69 4.82
C PRO A 208 13.43 3.73 6.34
N ALA A 209 12.39 3.71 7.16
CA ALA A 209 12.53 3.63 8.62
C ALA A 209 13.18 2.32 9.09
N PHE A 210 12.96 1.20 8.39
CA PHE A 210 13.66 -0.05 8.66
C PHE A 210 15.15 0.06 8.30
N LEU A 211 15.49 0.69 7.17
CA LEU A 211 16.87 0.88 6.73
C LEU A 211 17.68 1.81 7.64
N LEU A 212 17.03 2.73 8.36
CA LEU A 212 17.66 3.55 9.41
C LEU A 212 18.05 2.70 10.62
N ARG A 213 17.21 1.76 11.03
CA ARG A 213 17.46 0.86 12.16
C ARG A 213 18.38 -0.31 11.80
N SER A 214 18.39 -0.71 10.55
CA SER A 214 19.11 -1.89 10.04
C SER A 214 19.87 -1.55 8.76
N PRO A 215 20.99 -0.79 8.86
CA PRO A 215 21.72 -0.27 7.68
C PRO A 215 22.27 -1.33 6.73
N ASN A 216 22.51 -2.54 7.22
CA ASN A 216 23.04 -3.67 6.42
C ASN A 216 22.11 -4.06 5.25
N TYR A 217 20.82 -3.71 5.33
CA TYR A 217 19.85 -3.97 4.27
C TYR A 217 19.82 -2.90 3.17
N LYS A 218 20.58 -1.80 3.29
CA LYS A 218 20.65 -0.74 2.28
C LYS A 218 21.15 -1.25 0.94
N LYS A 219 22.09 -2.19 0.93
CA LYS A 219 22.59 -2.82 -0.30
C LYS A 219 21.45 -3.47 -1.08
N GLN A 220 20.60 -4.23 -0.41
CA GLN A 220 19.46 -4.90 -1.04
C GLN A 220 18.43 -3.89 -1.58
N SER A 221 18.12 -2.82 -0.83
CA SER A 221 17.24 -1.76 -1.34
C SER A 221 17.88 -1.01 -2.51
N TRP A 222 19.19 -0.88 -2.56
CA TRP A 222 19.88 -0.31 -3.72
C TRP A 222 19.69 -1.19 -4.97
N GLU A 223 19.78 -2.50 -4.83
CA GLU A 223 19.46 -3.44 -5.93
C GLU A 223 18.03 -3.24 -6.45
N ASP A 224 17.04 -3.08 -5.53
CA ASP A 224 15.66 -2.82 -5.91
C ASP A 224 15.52 -1.48 -6.67
N LEU A 225 16.23 -0.44 -6.22
CA LEU A 225 16.21 0.88 -6.86
C LEU A 225 16.88 0.85 -8.25
N GLN A 226 17.94 0.05 -8.44
CA GLN A 226 18.55 -0.12 -9.75
C GLN A 226 17.58 -0.81 -10.74
N MET A 227 16.82 -1.81 -10.27
CA MET A 227 15.77 -2.42 -11.11
C MET A 227 14.69 -1.40 -11.49
N LEU A 228 14.28 -0.53 -10.55
CA LEU A 228 13.35 0.56 -10.83
C LEU A 228 13.95 1.54 -11.86
N GLN A 229 15.20 1.97 -11.67
CA GLN A 229 15.88 2.89 -12.57
C GLN A 229 15.98 2.32 -14.00
N GLN A 230 16.34 1.05 -14.13
CA GLN A 230 16.36 0.36 -15.42
C GLN A 230 14.99 0.39 -16.09
N LYS A 231 13.93 0.02 -15.35
CA LYS A 231 12.56 -0.01 -15.87
C LYS A 231 12.08 1.35 -16.33
N ILE A 232 12.41 2.43 -15.58
CA ILE A 232 12.12 3.82 -15.97
C ILE A 232 12.80 4.16 -17.31
N GLY A 233 14.06 3.75 -17.49
CA GLY A 233 14.78 3.97 -18.74
C GLY A 233 14.19 3.19 -19.91
N ASP A 234 13.81 1.92 -19.69
CA ASP A 234 13.24 1.05 -20.73
C ASP A 234 11.87 1.54 -21.21
N GLU A 235 11.08 2.16 -20.32
CA GLU A 235 9.73 2.68 -20.62
C GLU A 235 9.72 4.19 -20.94
N ASN A 236 10.86 4.88 -20.89
CA ASN A 236 10.99 6.34 -21.10
C ASN A 236 10.08 7.18 -20.19
N LEU A 237 10.07 6.87 -18.87
CA LEU A 237 9.26 7.52 -17.84
C LEU A 237 9.97 8.67 -17.14
#